data_4220bc0ccbc4c50fc8c698e188d867d7
#
_entry.id   4220bc0ccbc4c50fc8c698e188d867d7
#
_cell.length_a   1.000
_cell.length_b   1.000
_cell.length_c   1.000
_cell.angle_alpha   90.00
_cell.angle_beta   90.00
_cell.angle_gamma   90.00
#
_symmetry.space_group_name_H-M   'P 1'
#
loop_
_entity.id
_entity.type
_entity.pdbx_description
1 polymer ?
#
loop_
_entity_poly.entity_id
_entity_poly.type
_entity_poly.pdbx_seq_one_letter_code
_entity_poly.pdbx_strand_id
1 'polypeptide(L)'
;MADELDLVRGSGNVFADFGDADAETKKFKAIIAAEIIATLDMRELSVRAGAELAKVDPRDIQRIRNADLSRFTIDRLIRIAHRLGRTIELRVVPAKAA
;
A
#
# COMPACT_ATOMS: atom_id res chain seq x y z
N MET A 1 2.86 -0.01 22.66
CA MET A 1 2.72 0.67 21.88
C MET A 1 1.84 0.30 20.90
N ALA A 2 1.19 0.96 20.58
CA ALA A 2 0.23 0.74 19.84
C ALA A 2 0.64 0.13 18.79
N ASP A 3 0.30 -0.13 18.10
CA ASP A 3 0.83 -0.82 17.34
C ASP A 3 0.49 -0.55 16.03
N GLU A 4 1.20 -1.03 15.19
CA GLU A 4 1.03 -0.85 13.83
C GLU A 4 -0.33 -1.29 13.42
N LEU A 5 -0.91 -2.16 14.14
CA LEU A 5 -2.24 -2.58 13.82
C LEU A 5 -3.20 -1.43 13.92
N ASP A 6 -2.97 -0.61 14.90
CA ASP A 6 -3.81 0.53 15.03
C ASP A 6 -3.65 1.46 13.88
N LEU A 7 -2.48 1.53 13.35
CA LEU A 7 -2.29 2.36 12.20
C LEU A 7 -3.17 1.91 11.08
N VAL A 8 -3.23 0.64 10.86
CA VAL A 8 -4.05 0.14 9.79
C VAL A 8 -5.49 0.51 9.99
N ARG A 9 -5.90 0.55 11.24
CA ARG A 9 -7.20 0.93 11.48
C ARG A 9 -7.35 2.30 11.55
N GLY A 10 -6.40 2.95 11.33
CA GLY A 10 -6.52 4.28 11.19
C GLY A 10 -6.51 4.99 12.40
N SER A 11 -5.90 4.51 13.29
CA SER A 11 -5.77 5.28 14.37
C SER A 11 -6.76 6.27 14.26
N GLY A 12 -7.32 6.10 13.59
CA GLY A 12 -8.11 6.66 13.19
C GLY A 12 -9.02 7.58 13.67
N ASN A 13 -8.79 8.07 14.63
CA ASN A 13 -9.64 8.95 15.16
C ASN A 13 -9.94 10.06 14.26
N VAL A 14 -9.01 10.56 13.56
CA VAL A 14 -9.31 11.65 12.68
C VAL A 14 -10.31 11.24 11.65
N PHE A 15 -10.14 10.08 11.15
CA PHE A 15 -11.02 9.63 10.12
C PHE A 15 -12.36 9.23 10.67
N ALA A 16 -12.35 8.76 11.86
CA ALA A 16 -13.58 8.42 12.48
C ALA A 16 -14.44 9.65 12.65
N ASP A 17 -13.78 10.75 12.94
CA ASP A 17 -14.53 11.97 13.09
C ASP A 17 -15.25 12.34 11.84
N PHE A 18 -14.72 11.95 10.74
CA PHE A 18 -15.34 12.24 9.48
C PHE A 18 -16.09 11.05 8.94
N GLY A 19 -16.15 10.01 9.73
CA GLY A 19 -16.93 8.88 9.31
C GLY A 19 -16.33 8.08 8.18
N ASP A 20 -15.04 8.17 7.99
CA ASP A 20 -14.47 7.48 6.87
C ASP A 20 -13.13 6.85 7.21
N ALA A 21 -13.18 5.74 7.91
CA ALA A 21 -11.98 4.99 8.20
C ALA A 21 -11.35 4.45 6.92
N ASP A 22 -12.16 4.27 5.89
CA ASP A 22 -11.62 3.74 4.65
C ASP A 22 -10.75 4.73 3.90
N ALA A 23 -10.91 6.01 4.18
CA ALA A 23 -10.10 7.01 3.48
C ALA A 23 -8.63 6.82 3.79
N GLU A 24 -8.30 6.52 5.04
CA GLU A 24 -6.91 6.31 5.40
C GLU A 24 -6.37 5.04 4.77
N THR A 25 -7.17 3.99 4.77
CA THR A 25 -6.78 2.75 4.14
C THR A 25 -6.50 2.97 2.65
N LYS A 26 -7.39 3.68 1.98
CA LYS A 26 -7.19 3.95 0.56
C LYS A 26 -5.95 4.77 0.31
N LYS A 27 -5.69 5.72 1.19
CA LYS A 27 -4.50 6.54 1.07
C LYS A 27 -3.24 5.68 1.20
N PHE A 28 -3.22 4.79 2.18
CA PHE A 28 -2.06 3.94 2.36
C PHE A 28 -1.86 3.00 1.17
N LYS A 29 -2.94 2.45 0.64
CA LYS A 29 -2.82 1.62 -0.55
C LYS A 29 -2.22 2.41 -1.70
N ALA A 30 -2.66 3.65 -1.87
CA ALA A 30 -2.15 4.47 -2.97
C ALA A 30 -0.67 4.78 -2.80
N ILE A 31 -0.24 5.03 -1.57
CA ILE A 31 1.16 5.31 -1.31
C ILE A 31 2.01 4.10 -1.65
N ILE A 32 1.59 2.92 -1.19
CA ILE A 32 2.36 1.72 -1.44
C ILE A 32 2.37 1.40 -2.94
N ALA A 33 1.22 1.56 -3.59
CA ALA A 33 1.14 1.30 -5.02
C ALA A 33 2.04 2.23 -5.81
N ALA A 34 2.12 3.49 -5.39
CA ALA A 34 3.01 4.44 -6.07
C ALA A 34 4.46 4.00 -5.95
N GLU A 35 4.84 3.47 -4.79
CA GLU A 35 6.21 2.98 -4.61
C GLU A 35 6.46 1.74 -5.45
N ILE A 36 5.48 0.89 -5.58
CA ILE A 36 5.61 -0.28 -6.44
C ILE A 36 5.84 0.17 -7.88
N ILE A 37 5.04 1.11 -8.35
CA ILE A 37 5.18 1.60 -9.72
C ILE A 37 6.55 2.23 -9.92
N ALA A 38 6.97 3.06 -8.98
CA ALA A 38 8.28 3.71 -9.10
C ALA A 38 9.41 2.68 -9.14
N THR A 39 9.27 1.62 -8.37
CA THR A 39 10.29 0.57 -8.35
C THR A 39 10.33 -0.18 -9.67
N LEU A 40 9.15 -0.50 -10.22
CA LEU A 40 9.10 -1.16 -11.51
C LEU A 40 9.77 -0.31 -12.57
N ASP A 41 9.50 0.99 -12.56
CA ASP A 41 10.08 1.87 -13.55
C ASP A 41 11.57 2.03 -13.35
N MET A 42 12.00 2.20 -12.11
CA MET A 42 13.40 2.39 -11.84
C MET A 42 14.22 1.16 -12.22
N ARG A 43 13.67 -0.01 -12.00
CA ARG A 43 14.34 -1.24 -12.36
C ARG A 43 14.05 -1.67 -13.79
N GLU A 44 13.29 -0.87 -14.51
CA GLU A 44 12.94 -1.14 -15.90
C GLU A 44 12.31 -2.52 -16.07
N LEU A 45 11.41 -2.84 -15.16
CA LEU A 45 10.74 -4.12 -15.21
C LEU A 45 9.43 -3.99 -15.98
N SER A 46 9.22 -4.91 -16.90
CA SER A 46 7.95 -4.98 -17.60
C SER A 46 6.88 -5.50 -16.66
N VAL A 47 5.64 -5.38 -17.07
CA VAL A 47 4.53 -5.93 -16.29
C VAL A 47 4.78 -7.41 -16.03
N ARG A 48 5.19 -8.13 -17.05
CA ARG A 48 5.38 -9.57 -16.90
C ARG A 48 6.56 -9.88 -15.98
N ALA A 49 7.67 -9.16 -16.14
CA ALA A 49 8.82 -9.41 -15.29
C ALA A 49 8.52 -9.03 -13.83
N GLY A 50 7.82 -7.92 -13.64
CA GLY A 50 7.43 -7.54 -12.30
C GLY A 50 6.52 -8.54 -11.66
N ALA A 51 5.58 -9.09 -12.43
CA ALA A 51 4.67 -10.09 -11.91
C ALA A 51 5.40 -11.34 -11.49
N GLU A 52 6.40 -11.72 -12.26
CA GLU A 52 7.16 -12.90 -11.95
C GLU A 52 7.93 -12.73 -10.64
N LEU A 53 8.58 -11.60 -10.47
CA LEU A 53 9.29 -11.31 -9.24
C LEU A 53 8.34 -11.23 -8.04
N ALA A 54 7.21 -10.60 -8.22
CA ALA A 54 6.28 -10.40 -7.13
C ALA A 54 5.40 -11.61 -6.89
N LYS A 55 5.47 -12.60 -7.78
CA LYS A 55 4.70 -13.84 -7.68
C LYS A 55 3.20 -13.55 -7.70
N VAL A 56 2.81 -12.72 -8.63
CA VAL A 56 1.39 -12.41 -8.84
C VAL A 56 1.10 -12.48 -10.32
N ASP A 57 -0.17 -12.44 -10.63
CA ASP A 57 -0.60 -12.45 -12.03
C ASP A 57 -0.24 -11.12 -12.67
N PRO A 58 0.20 -11.11 -13.93
CA PRO A 58 0.50 -9.84 -14.60
C PRO A 58 -0.66 -8.85 -14.58
N ARG A 59 -1.89 -9.34 -14.55
CA ARG A 59 -3.02 -8.44 -14.46
C ARG A 59 -3.04 -7.68 -13.14
N ASP A 60 -2.49 -8.27 -12.09
CA ASP A 60 -2.39 -7.56 -10.82
C ASP A 60 -1.42 -6.40 -10.92
N ILE A 61 -0.30 -6.59 -11.61
CA ILE A 61 0.63 -5.49 -11.81
C ILE A 61 -0.04 -4.39 -12.63
N GLN A 62 -0.81 -4.78 -13.65
CA GLN A 62 -1.49 -3.81 -14.46
C GLN A 62 -2.53 -3.03 -13.65
N ARG A 63 -3.24 -3.72 -12.77
CA ARG A 63 -4.19 -3.04 -11.91
C ARG A 63 -3.51 -2.02 -11.01
N ILE A 64 -2.37 -2.40 -10.46
CA ILE A 64 -1.62 -1.48 -9.62
C ILE A 64 -1.20 -0.25 -10.42
N ARG A 65 -0.72 -0.44 -11.63
CA ARG A 65 -0.34 0.68 -12.47
C ARG A 65 -1.51 1.58 -12.80
N ASN A 66 -2.69 1.03 -12.87
CA ASN A 66 -3.89 1.82 -13.16
C ASN A 66 -4.55 2.35 -11.90
N ALA A 67 -3.93 2.16 -10.77
CA ALA A 67 -4.46 2.58 -9.48
C ALA A 67 -5.80 1.93 -9.16
N ASP A 68 -6.01 0.74 -9.69
CA ASP A 68 -7.21 -0.02 -9.39
C ASP A 68 -6.87 -0.95 -8.23
N LEU A 69 -7.04 -0.44 -7.04
CA LEU A 69 -6.53 -1.10 -5.84
C LEU A 69 -7.59 -1.77 -5.00
N SER A 70 -8.82 -1.79 -5.46
CA SER A 70 -9.92 -2.30 -4.64
C SER A 70 -9.75 -3.76 -4.28
N ARG A 71 -9.06 -4.53 -5.10
CA ARG A 71 -8.88 -5.94 -4.84
C ARG A 71 -7.73 -6.26 -3.91
N PHE A 72 -6.92 -5.26 -3.60
CA PHE A 72 -5.71 -5.51 -2.83
C PHE A 72 -5.91 -5.10 -1.39
N THR A 73 -5.39 -5.92 -0.49
CA THR A 73 -5.28 -5.50 0.90
C THR A 73 -3.94 -4.80 1.06
N ILE A 74 -3.81 -4.04 2.13
CA ILE A 74 -2.54 -3.37 2.39
C ILE A 74 -1.42 -4.39 2.55
N ASP A 75 -1.68 -5.47 3.28
CA ASP A 75 -0.61 -6.45 3.50
C ASP A 75 -0.21 -7.12 2.19
N ARG A 76 -1.14 -7.31 1.28
CA ARG A 76 -0.78 -7.90 0.00
C ARG A 76 0.10 -6.96 -0.80
N LEU A 77 -0.22 -5.67 -0.78
CA LEU A 77 0.61 -4.68 -1.45
C LEU A 77 2.00 -4.59 -0.82
N ILE A 78 2.08 -4.69 0.50
CA ILE A 78 3.36 -4.70 1.18
C ILE A 78 4.19 -5.90 0.73
N ARG A 79 3.58 -7.06 0.60
CA ARG A 79 4.31 -8.24 0.15
C ARG A 79 4.81 -8.08 -1.27
N ILE A 80 4.00 -7.49 -2.14
CA ILE A 80 4.43 -7.24 -3.50
C ILE A 80 5.63 -6.30 -3.52
N ALA A 81 5.54 -5.21 -2.77
CA ALA A 81 6.63 -4.25 -2.68
C ALA A 81 7.90 -4.92 -2.17
N HIS A 82 7.75 -5.76 -1.15
CA HIS A 82 8.90 -6.43 -0.58
C HIS A 82 9.59 -7.34 -1.60
N ARG A 83 8.80 -8.07 -2.37
CA ARG A 83 9.38 -8.96 -3.39
C ARG A 83 10.05 -8.19 -4.50
N LEU A 84 9.67 -6.95 -4.68
CA LEU A 84 10.33 -6.10 -5.67
C LEU A 84 11.54 -5.36 -5.08
N GLY A 85 11.85 -5.61 -3.84
CA GLY A 85 13.05 -5.05 -3.23
C GLY A 85 12.82 -3.83 -2.38
N ARG A 86 11.59 -3.54 -2.01
CA ARG A 86 11.30 -2.38 -1.17
C ARG A 86 10.86 -2.83 0.20
N THR A 87 11.19 -2.04 1.20
CA THR A 87 10.74 -2.28 2.55
C THR A 87 9.85 -1.13 2.96
N ILE A 88 8.74 -1.44 3.57
CA ILE A 88 7.82 -0.42 4.03
C ILE A 88 8.05 -0.22 5.51
N GLU A 89 8.33 1.00 5.89
CA GLU A 89 8.49 1.34 7.30
C GLU A 89 7.26 2.11 7.74
N LEU A 90 6.74 1.76 8.89
CA LEU A 90 5.57 2.40 9.41
C LEU A 90 5.90 3.15 10.68
N ARG A 91 5.32 4.33 10.81
CA ARG A 91 5.48 5.10 12.01
C ARG A 91 4.10 5.38 12.56
N VAL A 92 3.91 5.03 13.80
CA VAL A 92 2.64 5.30 14.45
C VAL A 92 2.87 6.52 15.33
N VAL A 93 2.06 7.54 15.12
CA VAL A 93 2.23 8.78 15.87
C VAL A 93 0.92 9.10 16.55
N PRO A 94 0.95 9.92 17.59
CA PRO A 94 -0.29 10.29 18.25
C PRO A 94 -1.20 11.01 17.28
N ALA A 95 -2.47 10.78 17.43
CA ALA A 95 -3.42 11.48 16.61
C ALA A 95 -3.42 12.94 16.99
N LYS A 96 -3.71 13.81 16.01
CA LYS A 96 -3.78 15.19 16.31
C LYS A 96 -4.96 15.40 17.15
N ALA A 97 -4.77 16.03 18.23
CA ALA A 97 -5.87 16.30 19.10
C ALA A 97 -6.73 17.33 18.44
N ALA A 98 -7.94 17.22 18.65
CA ALA A 98 -8.87 18.16 18.06
C ALA A 98 -8.69 19.54 18.65
#